data_3cb740da58c2111e09f5551865ed5e4a
#
_entry.id   3cb740da58c2111e09f5551865ed5e4a
#
_cell.length_a   1.000
_cell.length_b   1.000
_cell.length_c   1.000
_cell.angle_alpha   90.00
_cell.angle_beta   90.00
_cell.angle_gamma   90.00
#
_symmetry.space_group_name_H-M   'P 1'
#
loop_
_entity.id
_entity.type
_entity.pdbx_description
1 polymer ?
#
loop_
_entity_poly.entity_id
_entity_poly.type
_entity_poly.pdbx_seq_one_letter_code
_entity_poly.pdbx_strand_id
1 'polypeptide(L)'
;MFRPAGTGNYPAVVLFSEIYQMTGPIARTAAIVAGHGYAVAVPEVYHEFVNPGEVFEYDQAGTDRGNQLKTTKELASYDADAVAVIDYARQLPFCNGRVATLGICLGGHLAFRAAMNPNVQAGVCFYATDIHKRSLGNGQNDNTMDRMGELRAELMMVWGRQDPHIPMDGRRVIYNAMTAAHVNFTWHEFNGEHAFLRDEGHRYDPSLSQLIFPMVFDLFHRRLLD
;
A
#
# COMPACT_ATOMS: atom_id res chain seq x y z
N MET A 1 -2.44 0.09 15.18
CA MET A 1 -1.48 1.22 15.28
C MET A 1 -0.18 0.72 15.87
N PHE A 2 0.96 1.06 15.22
CA PHE A 2 2.34 0.79 15.67
C PHE A 2 3.09 2.11 15.76
N ARG A 3 3.98 2.26 16.75
CA ARG A 3 4.81 3.47 16.85
C ARG A 3 6.08 3.18 17.64
N PRO A 4 7.12 4.00 17.52
CA PRO A 4 8.27 3.94 18.43
C PRO A 4 7.86 4.12 19.89
N ALA A 5 8.61 3.51 20.81
CA ALA A 5 8.32 3.56 22.25
C ALA A 5 8.58 4.93 22.89
N GLY A 6 9.26 5.83 22.20
CA GLY A 6 9.63 7.16 22.74
C GLY A 6 8.47 8.17 22.74
N THR A 7 8.77 9.37 23.26
CA THR A 7 7.86 10.52 23.31
C THR A 7 8.02 11.47 22.12
N GLY A 8 8.58 10.98 21.02
CA GLY A 8 8.87 11.78 19.82
C GLY A 8 7.62 12.24 19.08
N ASN A 9 7.86 13.14 18.14
CA ASN A 9 6.87 13.60 17.16
C ASN A 9 7.22 12.97 15.81
N TYR A 10 6.47 11.95 15.40
CA TYR A 10 6.82 11.06 14.29
C TYR A 10 5.99 11.39 13.04
N PRO A 11 6.54 11.26 11.82
CA PRO A 11 5.71 11.22 10.64
C PRO A 11 4.85 9.95 10.63
N ALA A 12 3.69 10.03 10.00
CA ALA A 12 2.78 8.90 9.90
C ALA A 12 2.96 8.14 8.58
N VAL A 13 2.77 6.83 8.65
CA VAL A 13 2.63 5.96 7.49
C VAL A 13 1.30 5.22 7.57
N VAL A 14 0.47 5.36 6.56
CA VAL A 14 -0.74 4.55 6.41
C VAL A 14 -0.36 3.31 5.60
N LEU A 15 -0.39 2.15 6.25
CA LEU A 15 -0.07 0.85 5.63
C LEU A 15 -1.37 0.14 5.26
N PHE A 16 -1.62 -0.01 3.96
CA PHE A 16 -2.73 -0.79 3.43
C PHE A 16 -2.32 -2.25 3.23
N SER A 17 -3.12 -3.15 3.80
CA SER A 17 -2.85 -4.59 3.80
C SER A 17 -3.23 -5.29 2.49
N GLU A 18 -2.83 -6.54 2.38
CA GLU A 18 -3.30 -7.49 1.36
C GLU A 18 -4.81 -7.77 1.52
N ILE A 19 -5.37 -8.59 0.63
CA ILE A 19 -6.77 -9.05 0.71
C ILE A 19 -7.10 -9.87 1.97
N TYR A 20 -6.09 -10.27 2.73
CA TYR A 20 -6.22 -11.09 3.97
C TYR A 20 -6.30 -10.27 5.25
N GLN A 21 -6.31 -8.93 5.13
CA GLN A 21 -6.34 -7.97 6.23
C GLN A 21 -5.05 -7.96 7.08
N MET A 22 -5.18 -7.75 8.41
CA MET A 22 -4.07 -7.52 9.33
C MET A 22 -3.40 -8.85 9.75
N THR A 23 -2.82 -9.56 8.81
CA THR A 23 -2.08 -10.82 9.06
C THR A 23 -0.78 -10.60 9.84
N GLY A 24 -0.15 -11.71 10.28
CA GLY A 24 1.17 -11.68 10.91
C GLY A 24 2.24 -10.94 10.09
N PRO A 25 2.42 -11.24 8.80
CA PRO A 25 3.33 -10.50 7.92
C PRO A 25 3.06 -8.99 7.84
N ILE A 26 1.80 -8.59 7.77
CA ILE A 26 1.43 -7.15 7.77
C ILE A 26 1.79 -6.50 9.11
N ALA A 27 1.51 -7.16 10.23
CA ALA A 27 1.87 -6.67 11.56
C ALA A 27 3.39 -6.52 11.71
N ARG A 28 4.19 -7.48 11.24
CA ARG A 28 5.66 -7.41 11.26
C ARG A 28 6.19 -6.29 10.34
N THR A 29 5.62 -6.13 9.16
CA THR A 29 5.94 -5.01 8.27
C THR A 29 5.67 -3.67 8.97
N ALA A 30 4.50 -3.51 9.60
CA ALA A 30 4.18 -2.32 10.36
C ALA A 30 5.16 -2.07 11.52
N ALA A 31 5.57 -3.12 12.21
CA ALA A 31 6.57 -3.03 13.30
C ALA A 31 7.96 -2.62 12.78
N ILE A 32 8.40 -3.15 11.63
CA ILE A 32 9.65 -2.75 10.96
C ILE A 32 9.61 -1.27 10.63
N VAL A 33 8.54 -0.79 9.99
CA VAL A 33 8.38 0.63 9.64
C VAL A 33 8.37 1.50 10.90
N ALA A 34 7.65 1.08 11.94
CA ALA A 34 7.63 1.80 13.22
C ALA A 34 9.01 1.85 13.89
N GLY A 35 9.78 0.76 13.80
CA GLY A 35 11.16 0.69 14.31
C GLY A 35 12.11 1.70 13.63
N HIS A 36 11.78 2.19 12.45
CA HIS A 36 12.53 3.23 11.74
C HIS A 36 12.04 4.67 12.01
N GLY A 37 11.20 4.86 13.03
CA GLY A 37 10.82 6.20 13.47
C GLY A 37 9.50 6.72 12.91
N TYR A 38 8.60 5.85 12.47
CA TYR A 38 7.30 6.23 11.92
C TYR A 38 6.13 5.76 12.79
N ALA A 39 5.07 6.56 12.86
CA ALA A 39 3.79 6.12 13.43
C ALA A 39 2.97 5.44 12.32
N VAL A 40 2.67 4.15 12.47
CA VAL A 40 2.04 3.34 11.40
C VAL A 40 0.59 3.05 11.76
N ALA A 41 -0.33 3.54 10.93
CA ALA A 41 -1.74 3.19 10.97
C ALA A 41 -2.03 2.11 9.93
N VAL A 42 -2.69 1.03 10.32
CA VAL A 42 -3.12 -0.04 9.42
C VAL A 42 -4.64 -0.11 9.50
N PRO A 43 -5.38 0.39 8.50
CA PRO A 43 -6.83 0.30 8.48
C PRO A 43 -7.29 -1.14 8.17
N GLU A 44 -8.41 -1.54 8.75
CA GLU A 44 -9.11 -2.77 8.39
C GLU A 44 -9.92 -2.52 7.11
N VAL A 45 -9.41 -3.00 5.99
CA VAL A 45 -9.92 -2.67 4.64
C VAL A 45 -11.38 -3.10 4.47
N TYR A 46 -11.79 -4.18 5.13
CA TYR A 46 -13.13 -4.77 4.99
C TYR A 46 -14.02 -4.58 6.22
N HIS A 47 -13.79 -3.53 7.02
CA HIS A 47 -14.53 -3.23 8.26
C HIS A 47 -16.07 -3.17 8.10
N GLU A 48 -16.56 -2.95 6.88
CA GLU A 48 -18.00 -2.93 6.57
C GLU A 48 -18.65 -4.33 6.52
N PHE A 49 -17.83 -5.37 6.33
CA PHE A 49 -18.28 -6.73 5.98
C PHE A 49 -17.88 -7.81 6.98
N VAL A 50 -16.91 -7.51 7.84
CA VAL A 50 -16.33 -8.47 8.78
C VAL A 50 -16.18 -7.85 10.15
N ASN A 51 -16.03 -8.70 11.17
CA ASN A 51 -15.84 -8.24 12.54
C ASN A 51 -14.47 -7.57 12.71
N PRO A 52 -14.33 -6.60 13.63
CA PRO A 52 -13.04 -6.01 13.95
C PRO A 52 -12.00 -7.08 14.36
N GLY A 53 -10.82 -7.01 13.77
CA GLY A 53 -9.72 -7.95 14.01
C GLY A 53 -9.83 -9.26 13.23
N GLU A 54 -10.84 -9.43 12.39
CA GLU A 54 -10.97 -10.65 11.57
C GLU A 54 -9.87 -10.69 10.50
N VAL A 55 -9.17 -11.82 10.40
CA VAL A 55 -8.07 -12.07 9.46
C VAL A 55 -8.40 -13.31 8.64
N PHE A 56 -8.06 -13.30 7.37
CA PHE A 56 -8.22 -14.46 6.49
C PHE A 56 -6.91 -15.24 6.41
N GLU A 57 -7.03 -16.57 6.37
CA GLU A 57 -5.88 -17.46 6.20
C GLU A 57 -5.31 -17.39 4.78
N TYR A 58 -4.03 -17.72 4.64
CA TYR A 58 -3.35 -17.80 3.35
C TYR A 58 -3.66 -19.12 2.63
N ASP A 59 -4.94 -19.43 2.51
CA ASP A 59 -5.47 -20.60 1.82
C ASP A 59 -6.45 -20.20 0.71
N GLN A 60 -7.07 -21.19 0.07
CA GLN A 60 -8.03 -20.94 -1.01
C GLN A 60 -9.28 -20.22 -0.49
N ALA A 61 -9.80 -20.61 0.68
CA ALA A 61 -11.01 -20.02 1.25
C ALA A 61 -10.79 -18.52 1.60
N GLY A 62 -9.66 -18.20 2.24
CA GLY A 62 -9.28 -16.83 2.55
C GLY A 62 -9.02 -16.00 1.29
N THR A 63 -8.39 -16.61 0.27
CA THR A 63 -8.18 -15.97 -1.05
C THR A 63 -9.51 -15.63 -1.71
N ASP A 64 -10.44 -16.57 -1.76
CA ASP A 64 -11.75 -16.40 -2.38
C ASP A 64 -12.56 -15.33 -1.63
N ARG A 65 -12.54 -15.38 -0.29
CA ARG A 65 -13.23 -14.39 0.55
C ARG A 65 -12.67 -12.98 0.34
N GLY A 66 -11.35 -12.82 0.38
CA GLY A 66 -10.69 -11.55 0.18
C GLY A 66 -10.95 -10.97 -1.21
N ASN A 67 -10.90 -11.79 -2.26
CA ASN A 67 -11.23 -11.37 -3.63
C ASN A 67 -12.71 -11.01 -3.79
N GLN A 68 -13.62 -11.75 -3.15
CA GLN A 68 -15.04 -11.43 -3.12
C GLN A 68 -15.25 -10.04 -2.52
N LEU A 69 -14.70 -9.78 -1.33
CA LEU A 69 -14.89 -8.50 -0.64
C LEU A 69 -14.25 -7.34 -1.42
N LYS A 70 -13.08 -7.57 -2.04
CA LYS A 70 -12.41 -6.58 -2.89
C LYS A 70 -13.33 -6.03 -3.98
N THR A 71 -14.18 -6.87 -4.55
CA THR A 71 -15.11 -6.50 -5.64
C THR A 71 -16.53 -6.25 -5.16
N THR A 72 -16.82 -6.45 -3.88
CA THR A 72 -18.11 -6.11 -3.24
C THR A 72 -18.10 -4.67 -2.72
N LYS A 73 -16.96 -4.25 -2.13
CA LYS A 73 -16.82 -2.91 -1.55
C LYS A 73 -16.87 -1.84 -2.63
N GLU A 74 -17.59 -0.77 -2.34
CA GLU A 74 -17.71 0.37 -3.25
C GLU A 74 -16.39 1.12 -3.39
N LEU A 75 -16.08 1.59 -4.60
CA LEU A 75 -14.86 2.37 -4.85
C LEU A 75 -14.83 3.64 -4.01
N ALA A 76 -15.97 4.32 -3.88
CA ALA A 76 -16.11 5.52 -3.05
C ALA A 76 -15.84 5.26 -1.57
N SER A 77 -16.15 4.05 -1.07
CA SER A 77 -15.87 3.66 0.31
C SER A 77 -14.37 3.48 0.54
N TYR A 78 -13.64 2.86 -0.41
CA TYR A 78 -12.16 2.82 -0.34
C TYR A 78 -11.54 4.21 -0.28
N ASP A 79 -12.03 5.14 -1.10
CA ASP A 79 -11.51 6.52 -1.10
C ASP A 79 -11.85 7.27 0.20
N ALA A 80 -13.07 7.09 0.73
CA ALA A 80 -13.48 7.68 2.00
C ALA A 80 -12.66 7.16 3.19
N ASP A 81 -12.41 5.86 3.25
CA ASP A 81 -11.55 5.25 4.26
C ASP A 81 -10.12 5.79 4.19
N ALA A 82 -9.57 5.94 2.98
CA ALA A 82 -8.24 6.49 2.80
C ALA A 82 -8.17 7.94 3.34
N VAL A 83 -9.15 8.79 3.04
CA VAL A 83 -9.23 10.14 3.59
C VAL A 83 -9.32 10.10 5.11
N ALA A 84 -10.22 9.30 5.66
CA ALA A 84 -10.46 9.21 7.09
C ALA A 84 -9.20 8.76 7.87
N VAL A 85 -8.48 7.74 7.39
CA VAL A 85 -7.28 7.26 8.06
C VAL A 85 -6.11 8.22 7.93
N ILE A 86 -5.96 8.94 6.81
CA ILE A 86 -4.95 9.99 6.62
C ILE A 86 -5.20 11.15 7.61
N ASP A 87 -6.43 11.63 7.68
CA ASP A 87 -6.80 12.73 8.58
C ASP A 87 -6.65 12.32 10.06
N TYR A 88 -7.06 11.11 10.41
CA TYR A 88 -6.82 10.54 11.74
C TYR A 88 -5.32 10.50 12.08
N ALA A 89 -4.50 9.95 11.19
CA ALA A 89 -3.05 9.82 11.43
C ALA A 89 -2.37 11.17 11.62
N ARG A 90 -2.76 12.19 10.84
CA ARG A 90 -2.21 13.55 10.94
C ARG A 90 -2.55 14.26 12.26
N GLN A 91 -3.69 13.93 12.86
CA GLN A 91 -4.19 14.56 14.08
C GLN A 91 -3.70 13.87 15.37
N LEU A 92 -2.99 12.75 15.25
CA LEU A 92 -2.45 12.07 16.43
C LEU A 92 -1.48 12.97 17.19
N PRO A 93 -1.56 13.03 18.52
CA PRO A 93 -0.77 13.97 19.33
C PRO A 93 0.75 13.74 19.26
N PHE A 94 1.17 12.59 18.72
CA PHE A 94 2.56 12.22 18.49
C PHE A 94 2.93 12.21 17.00
N CYS A 95 2.09 12.77 16.14
CA CYS A 95 2.38 12.91 14.71
C CYS A 95 2.83 14.33 14.38
N ASN A 96 3.86 14.46 13.51
CA ASN A 96 4.35 15.75 13.04
C ASN A 96 3.48 16.37 11.91
N GLY A 97 2.36 15.73 11.56
CA GLY A 97 1.45 16.16 10.51
C GLY A 97 1.82 15.72 9.09
N ARG A 98 3.00 15.10 8.89
CA ARG A 98 3.43 14.55 7.60
C ARG A 98 3.00 13.10 7.45
N VAL A 99 2.54 12.73 6.25
CA VAL A 99 1.99 11.38 6.00
C VAL A 99 2.56 10.81 4.70
N ALA A 100 2.92 9.53 4.77
CA ALA A 100 3.13 8.69 3.59
C ALA A 100 2.13 7.53 3.55
N THR A 101 1.99 6.93 2.39
CA THR A 101 1.26 5.67 2.21
C THR A 101 2.22 4.54 1.87
N LEU A 102 1.91 3.35 2.34
CA LEU A 102 2.59 2.12 1.96
C LEU A 102 1.53 1.05 1.74
N GLY A 103 1.68 0.24 0.73
CA GLY A 103 0.69 -0.81 0.50
C GLY A 103 1.24 -2.04 -0.20
N ILE A 104 0.61 -3.17 0.05
CA ILE A 104 1.05 -4.49 -0.38
C ILE A 104 -0.10 -5.18 -1.12
N CYS A 105 0.12 -5.67 -2.35
CA CYS A 105 -0.90 -6.36 -3.16
C CYS A 105 -2.11 -5.44 -3.46
N LEU A 106 -3.32 -5.79 -3.04
CA LEU A 106 -4.47 -4.87 -3.03
C LEU A 106 -4.11 -3.55 -2.37
N GLY A 107 -3.46 -3.63 -1.20
CA GLY A 107 -3.00 -2.45 -0.47
C GLY A 107 -2.07 -1.56 -1.27
N GLY A 108 -1.26 -2.12 -2.19
CA GLY A 108 -0.45 -1.34 -3.12
C GLY A 108 -1.29 -0.45 -4.03
N HIS A 109 -2.42 -0.94 -4.51
CA HIS A 109 -3.39 -0.14 -5.27
C HIS A 109 -4.06 0.92 -4.38
N LEU A 110 -4.45 0.53 -3.15
CA LEU A 110 -5.06 1.47 -2.20
C LEU A 110 -4.08 2.58 -1.79
N ALA A 111 -2.80 2.25 -1.55
CA ALA A 111 -1.76 3.23 -1.25
C ALA A 111 -1.54 4.20 -2.42
N PHE A 112 -1.58 3.71 -3.66
CA PHE A 112 -1.52 4.52 -4.87
C PHE A 112 -2.68 5.53 -4.93
N ARG A 113 -3.92 5.07 -4.72
CA ARG A 113 -5.11 5.94 -4.68
C ARG A 113 -5.05 6.93 -3.52
N ALA A 114 -4.68 6.47 -2.33
CA ALA A 114 -4.53 7.32 -1.16
C ALA A 114 -3.46 8.43 -1.34
N ALA A 115 -2.42 8.16 -2.14
CA ALA A 115 -1.40 9.15 -2.48
C ALA A 115 -1.90 10.28 -3.39
N MET A 116 -3.10 10.19 -3.95
CA MET A 116 -3.77 11.31 -4.63
C MET A 116 -4.28 12.37 -3.65
N ASN A 117 -4.37 12.04 -2.34
CA ASN A 117 -4.70 13.02 -1.31
C ASN A 117 -3.55 14.06 -1.19
N PRO A 118 -3.84 15.39 -1.27
CA PRO A 118 -2.81 16.42 -1.25
C PRO A 118 -1.99 16.49 0.04
N ASN A 119 -2.46 15.84 1.11
CA ASN A 119 -1.76 15.75 2.38
C ASN A 119 -0.73 14.61 2.44
N VAL A 120 -0.60 13.80 1.39
CA VAL A 120 0.38 12.70 1.30
C VAL A 120 1.62 13.18 0.56
N GLN A 121 2.81 13.00 1.15
CA GLN A 121 4.09 13.43 0.60
C GLN A 121 4.83 12.33 -0.15
N ALA A 122 4.64 11.06 0.24
CA ALA A 122 5.26 9.92 -0.40
C ALA A 122 4.32 8.71 -0.42
N GLY A 123 4.51 7.82 -1.39
CA GLY A 123 3.78 6.57 -1.47
C GLY A 123 4.66 5.41 -1.95
N VAL A 124 4.52 4.25 -1.32
CA VAL A 124 5.20 3.02 -1.73
C VAL A 124 4.17 1.96 -2.08
N CYS A 125 4.26 1.43 -3.28
CA CYS A 125 3.29 0.48 -3.82
C CYS A 125 4.01 -0.83 -4.19
N PHE A 126 3.87 -1.85 -3.34
CA PHE A 126 4.43 -3.17 -3.59
C PHE A 126 3.44 -4.00 -4.40
N TYR A 127 3.87 -4.43 -5.58
CA TYR A 127 3.13 -5.30 -6.51
C TYR A 127 1.62 -5.01 -6.53
N ALA A 128 1.30 -3.72 -6.75
CA ALA A 128 -0.06 -3.18 -6.71
C ALA A 128 -0.96 -3.84 -7.77
N THR A 129 -1.95 -4.61 -7.32
CA THR A 129 -2.85 -5.34 -8.21
C THR A 129 -3.91 -4.45 -8.83
N ASP A 130 -4.52 -4.95 -9.89
CA ASP A 130 -5.75 -4.44 -10.49
C ASP A 130 -5.69 -3.06 -11.19
N ILE A 131 -4.67 -2.22 -11.00
CA ILE A 131 -4.57 -0.88 -11.61
C ILE A 131 -4.71 -0.96 -13.13
N HIS A 132 -3.94 -1.84 -13.79
CA HIS A 132 -3.98 -1.98 -15.25
C HIS A 132 -5.28 -2.59 -15.78
N LYS A 133 -6.01 -3.33 -14.94
CA LYS A 133 -7.29 -3.96 -15.28
C LYS A 133 -8.48 -3.06 -14.97
N ARG A 134 -8.27 -1.99 -14.20
CA ARG A 134 -9.34 -1.13 -13.67
C ARG A 134 -10.40 -1.94 -12.92
N SER A 135 -9.99 -2.93 -12.11
CA SER A 135 -10.90 -3.93 -11.54
C SER A 135 -11.02 -3.86 -10.02
N LEU A 136 -10.74 -2.71 -9.41
CA LEU A 136 -10.97 -2.48 -8.00
C LEU A 136 -12.43 -2.07 -7.74
N GLY A 137 -13.00 -2.61 -6.67
CA GLY A 137 -14.31 -2.21 -6.15
C GLY A 137 -15.48 -2.80 -6.91
N ASN A 138 -16.68 -2.47 -6.46
CA ASN A 138 -17.92 -2.89 -7.07
C ASN A 138 -18.02 -2.36 -8.52
N GLY A 139 -18.48 -3.20 -9.43
CA GLY A 139 -18.52 -2.91 -10.87
C GLY A 139 -17.20 -3.11 -11.60
N GLN A 140 -16.09 -3.28 -10.91
CA GLN A 140 -14.75 -3.56 -11.49
C GLN A 140 -14.39 -2.62 -12.65
N ASN A 141 -14.59 -1.33 -12.42
CA ASN A 141 -14.38 -0.27 -13.40
C ASN A 141 -13.75 0.99 -12.76
N ASP A 142 -12.79 0.79 -11.86
CA ASP A 142 -12.15 1.89 -11.14
C ASP A 142 -11.48 2.92 -12.08
N ASN A 143 -11.39 4.14 -11.61
CA ASN A 143 -10.86 5.28 -12.33
C ASN A 143 -9.43 5.67 -11.93
N THR A 144 -8.66 4.75 -11.33
CA THR A 144 -7.29 5.02 -10.87
C THR A 144 -6.41 5.56 -11.99
N MET A 145 -6.48 4.91 -13.17
CA MET A 145 -5.69 5.32 -14.34
C MET A 145 -6.05 6.73 -14.82
N ASP A 146 -7.30 7.14 -14.71
CA ASP A 146 -7.79 8.44 -15.19
C ASP A 146 -7.42 9.58 -14.24
N ARG A 147 -7.16 9.25 -12.96
CA ARG A 147 -6.85 10.19 -11.88
C ARG A 147 -5.37 10.36 -11.60
N MET A 148 -4.47 9.73 -12.35
CA MET A 148 -3.01 9.80 -12.10
C MET A 148 -2.47 11.24 -12.07
N GLY A 149 -3.08 12.15 -12.82
CA GLY A 149 -2.73 13.57 -12.80
C GLY A 149 -3.00 14.31 -11.47
N GLU A 150 -3.73 13.69 -10.55
CA GLU A 150 -3.97 14.24 -9.20
C GLU A 150 -2.79 13.98 -8.24
N LEU A 151 -1.90 13.03 -8.56
CA LEU A 151 -0.76 12.68 -7.73
C LEU A 151 0.21 13.86 -7.57
N ARG A 152 0.55 14.18 -6.32
CA ARG A 152 1.57 15.16 -5.95
C ARG A 152 2.68 14.56 -5.11
N ALA A 153 2.41 13.40 -4.51
CA ALA A 153 3.37 12.60 -3.76
C ALA A 153 4.49 12.06 -4.68
N GLU A 154 5.68 11.86 -4.14
CA GLU A 154 6.70 11.04 -4.79
C GLU A 154 6.36 9.57 -4.55
N LEU A 155 6.28 8.78 -5.63
CA LEU A 155 5.93 7.38 -5.55
C LEU A 155 7.12 6.45 -5.79
N MET A 156 7.15 5.34 -5.07
CA MET A 156 8.03 4.21 -5.33
C MET A 156 7.18 3.01 -5.73
N MET A 157 7.30 2.60 -6.99
CA MET A 157 6.58 1.43 -7.53
C MET A 157 7.52 0.23 -7.57
N VAL A 158 7.12 -0.87 -6.92
CA VAL A 158 7.96 -2.08 -6.77
C VAL A 158 7.21 -3.30 -7.29
N TRP A 159 7.83 -4.04 -8.21
CA TRP A 159 7.20 -5.15 -8.93
C TRP A 159 8.05 -6.41 -8.90
N GLY A 160 7.38 -7.56 -8.89
CA GLY A 160 7.97 -8.85 -9.19
C GLY A 160 7.87 -9.17 -10.69
N ARG A 161 8.97 -9.54 -11.33
CA ARG A 161 8.94 -9.89 -12.77
C ARG A 161 8.24 -11.20 -13.06
N GLN A 162 8.15 -12.08 -12.06
CA GLN A 162 7.48 -13.38 -12.13
C GLN A 162 6.02 -13.31 -11.62
N ASP A 163 5.51 -12.10 -11.34
CA ASP A 163 4.17 -11.91 -10.81
C ASP A 163 3.10 -12.13 -11.90
N PRO A 164 2.24 -13.17 -11.77
CA PRO A 164 1.20 -13.44 -12.75
C PRO A 164 0.01 -12.46 -12.66
N HIS A 165 -0.15 -11.75 -11.53
CA HIS A 165 -1.25 -10.81 -11.33
C HIS A 165 -1.02 -9.50 -12.06
N ILE A 166 0.26 -9.09 -12.19
CA ILE A 166 0.65 -7.85 -12.90
C ILE A 166 1.71 -8.22 -13.95
N PRO A 167 1.31 -8.81 -15.08
CA PRO A 167 2.22 -9.21 -16.15
C PRO A 167 2.93 -7.99 -16.76
N MET A 168 4.00 -8.24 -17.52
CA MET A 168 4.84 -7.20 -18.12
C MET A 168 4.02 -6.14 -18.87
N ASP A 169 3.03 -6.56 -19.67
CA ASP A 169 2.20 -5.61 -20.43
C ASP A 169 1.33 -4.76 -19.51
N GLY A 170 0.82 -5.34 -18.41
CA GLY A 170 0.09 -4.59 -17.38
C GLY A 170 0.98 -3.54 -16.69
N ARG A 171 2.22 -3.90 -16.36
CA ARG A 171 3.20 -2.96 -15.80
C ARG A 171 3.53 -1.82 -16.77
N ARG A 172 3.69 -2.13 -18.07
CA ARG A 172 3.92 -1.11 -19.12
C ARG A 172 2.76 -0.14 -19.25
N VAL A 173 1.52 -0.62 -19.17
CA VAL A 173 0.33 0.23 -19.19
C VAL A 173 0.36 1.23 -18.05
N ILE A 174 0.66 0.78 -16.83
CA ILE A 174 0.76 1.65 -15.65
C ILE A 174 1.91 2.66 -15.82
N TYR A 175 3.11 2.18 -16.20
CA TYR A 175 4.30 3.03 -16.39
C TYR A 175 4.05 4.16 -17.40
N ASN A 176 3.47 3.81 -18.55
CA ASN A 176 3.18 4.78 -19.60
C ASN A 176 2.14 5.83 -19.15
N ALA A 177 1.12 5.41 -18.42
CA ALA A 177 0.10 6.32 -17.89
C ALA A 177 0.67 7.26 -16.83
N MET A 178 1.50 6.77 -15.90
CA MET A 178 2.19 7.61 -14.91
C MET A 178 3.13 8.61 -15.58
N THR A 179 3.87 8.17 -16.60
CA THR A 179 4.77 9.04 -17.38
C THR A 179 3.99 10.13 -18.11
N ALA A 180 2.90 9.77 -18.79
CA ALA A 180 2.04 10.70 -19.51
C ALA A 180 1.37 11.73 -18.59
N ALA A 181 1.06 11.32 -17.35
CA ALA A 181 0.50 12.19 -16.31
C ALA A 181 1.56 13.00 -15.55
N HIS A 182 2.84 12.91 -15.91
CA HIS A 182 3.97 13.60 -15.26
C HIS A 182 4.08 13.31 -13.75
N VAL A 183 3.74 12.10 -13.33
CA VAL A 183 3.88 11.68 -11.93
C VAL A 183 5.36 11.63 -11.56
N ASN A 184 5.69 12.10 -10.36
CA ASN A 184 7.03 11.94 -9.80
C ASN A 184 7.16 10.54 -9.19
N PHE A 185 7.90 9.64 -9.83
CA PHE A 185 8.02 8.25 -9.34
C PHE A 185 9.36 7.59 -9.67
N THR A 186 9.72 6.60 -8.86
CA THR A 186 10.75 5.60 -9.17
C THR A 186 10.08 4.26 -9.49
N TRP A 187 10.73 3.48 -10.36
CA TRP A 187 10.19 2.21 -10.85
C TRP A 187 11.20 1.09 -10.69
N HIS A 188 10.85 0.06 -9.95
CA HIS A 188 11.73 -1.05 -9.63
C HIS A 188 11.08 -2.38 -10.01
N GLU A 189 11.77 -3.18 -10.82
CA GLU A 189 11.36 -4.53 -11.18
C GLU A 189 12.43 -5.53 -10.72
N PHE A 190 12.07 -6.39 -9.79
CA PHE A 190 12.94 -7.43 -9.26
C PHE A 190 12.55 -8.81 -9.79
N ASN A 191 13.49 -9.75 -9.78
CA ASN A 191 13.22 -11.13 -10.18
C ASN A 191 12.55 -11.90 -9.03
N GLY A 192 11.33 -11.50 -8.67
CA GLY A 192 10.51 -12.07 -7.61
C GLY A 192 9.09 -12.39 -8.09
N GLU A 193 8.42 -13.23 -7.35
CA GLU A 193 7.02 -13.57 -7.54
C GLU A 193 6.09 -12.53 -6.89
N HIS A 194 4.77 -12.69 -7.03
CA HIS A 194 3.80 -11.93 -6.24
C HIS A 194 3.98 -12.19 -4.75
N ALA A 195 3.92 -11.16 -3.92
CA ALA A 195 4.07 -11.24 -2.47
C ALA A 195 5.48 -11.70 -1.97
N PHE A 196 6.54 -11.43 -2.72
CA PHE A 196 7.91 -11.80 -2.33
C PHE A 196 8.41 -11.13 -1.03
N LEU A 197 7.75 -10.08 -0.54
CA LEU A 197 8.05 -9.45 0.76
C LEU A 197 7.30 -10.09 1.93
N ARG A 198 6.32 -10.95 1.67
CA ARG A 198 5.55 -11.61 2.71
C ARG A 198 6.39 -12.71 3.37
N ASP A 199 6.83 -12.49 4.59
CA ASP A 199 7.71 -13.36 5.38
C ASP A 199 7.02 -14.66 5.86
N GLU A 200 6.06 -15.14 5.06
CA GLU A 200 5.31 -16.37 5.26
C GLU A 200 4.97 -16.99 3.91
N GLY A 201 5.24 -18.30 3.80
CA GLY A 201 5.04 -19.04 2.56
C GLY A 201 6.26 -19.06 1.63
N HIS A 202 6.13 -19.83 0.54
CA HIS A 202 7.25 -20.18 -0.35
C HIS A 202 7.74 -19.03 -1.28
N ARG A 203 6.97 -17.93 -1.40
CA ARG A 203 7.32 -16.80 -2.26
C ARG A 203 8.22 -15.77 -1.59
N TYR A 204 8.43 -15.93 -0.29
CA TYR A 204 9.25 -14.98 0.46
C TYR A 204 10.70 -14.97 -0.03
N ASP A 205 11.19 -13.79 -0.33
CA ASP A 205 12.60 -13.55 -0.68
C ASP A 205 13.24 -12.59 0.35
N PRO A 206 13.99 -13.13 1.33
CA PRO A 206 14.60 -12.30 2.36
C PRO A 206 15.69 -11.36 1.80
N SER A 207 16.35 -11.74 0.69
CA SER A 207 17.37 -10.90 0.07
C SER A 207 16.74 -9.67 -0.58
N LEU A 208 15.62 -9.84 -1.29
CA LEU A 208 14.86 -8.72 -1.83
C LEU A 208 14.28 -7.84 -0.73
N SER A 209 13.78 -8.41 0.37
CA SER A 209 13.33 -7.65 1.53
C SER A 209 14.42 -6.74 2.09
N GLN A 210 15.61 -7.30 2.32
CA GLN A 210 16.76 -6.53 2.83
C GLN A 210 17.23 -5.43 1.87
N LEU A 211 17.12 -5.66 0.58
CA LEU A 211 17.49 -4.67 -0.45
C LEU A 211 16.48 -3.52 -0.53
N ILE A 212 15.19 -3.83 -0.44
CA ILE A 212 14.12 -2.88 -0.78
C ILE A 212 13.75 -1.98 0.40
N PHE A 213 13.69 -2.48 1.64
CA PHE A 213 13.34 -1.65 2.80
C PHE A 213 14.23 -0.43 2.99
N PRO A 214 15.57 -0.47 2.83
CA PRO A 214 16.39 0.73 2.85
C PRO A 214 15.98 1.79 1.81
N MET A 215 15.54 1.38 0.61
CA MET A 215 15.04 2.30 -0.42
C MET A 215 13.72 2.97 0.00
N VAL A 216 12.83 2.21 0.67
CA VAL A 216 11.59 2.75 1.25
C VAL A 216 11.90 3.80 2.31
N PHE A 217 12.85 3.50 3.21
CA PHE A 217 13.21 4.43 4.28
C PHE A 217 13.94 5.67 3.77
N ASP A 218 14.76 5.54 2.71
CA ASP A 218 15.35 6.70 2.03
C ASP A 218 14.26 7.65 1.50
N LEU A 219 13.27 7.11 0.77
CA LEU A 219 12.14 7.91 0.28
C LEU A 219 11.38 8.59 1.43
N PHE A 220 11.03 7.84 2.46
CA PHE A 220 10.28 8.37 3.59
C PHE A 220 11.09 9.41 4.35
N HIS A 221 12.39 9.20 4.54
CA HIS A 221 13.26 10.16 5.21
C HIS A 221 13.29 11.49 4.47
N ARG A 222 13.60 11.48 3.19
CA ARG A 222 13.65 12.68 2.33
C ARG A 222 12.33 13.45 2.27
N ARG A 223 11.19 12.75 2.33
CA ARG A 223 9.88 13.38 2.12
C ARG A 223 9.14 13.73 3.41
N LEU A 224 9.49 13.10 4.52
CA LEU A 224 8.75 13.25 5.78
C LEU A 224 9.57 13.86 6.92
N LEU A 225 10.91 13.87 6.84
CA LEU A 225 11.78 14.39 7.89
C LEU A 225 12.53 15.66 7.47
N ASP A 226 12.83 15.82 6.20
CA ASP A 226 13.41 17.05 5.63
C ASP A 226 12.30 18.05 5.29
#